data_90821e52d78fa78e5524610b7ff95da7
#
_entry.id   90821e52d78fa78e5524610b7ff95da7
#
_cell.length_a   1.000
_cell.length_b   1.000
_cell.length_c   1.000
_cell.angle_alpha   90.00
_cell.angle_beta   90.00
_cell.angle_gamma   90.00
#
_symmetry.space_group_name_H-M   'P 1'
#
loop_
_entity.id
_entity.type
_entity.pdbx_description
1 polymer ?
#
loop_
_entity_poly.entity_id
_entity_poly.type
_entity_poly.pdbx_seq_one_letter_code
_entity_poly.pdbx_strand_id
1 'polypeptide(L)'
;MIQNADIIFWVGEDIESFLEKPLKSIAKKAEKIELIEIKGLTKLKFRERNIFEGHDDHGHKEDDHDDHAKKEDDHDDHGHDDEHKEDGHDDHGHEGHAHGEYDPHIWLDPMNSKVILSEMAEHLIENDQKNEAKYKANLKKAHKDLDLSLIHI
;
A
#
# COMPACT_ATOMS: atom_id res chain seq x y z
N MET A 1 5.95 -12.81 20.38
CA MET A 1 5.77 -11.41 20.82
C MET A 1 7.01 -10.62 20.39
N ILE A 2 6.84 -9.48 19.71
CA ILE A 2 7.92 -8.64 19.15
C ILE A 2 9.04 -8.31 20.16
N GLN A 3 8.68 -8.12 21.44
CA GLN A 3 9.64 -7.76 22.51
C GLN A 3 10.78 -8.77 22.72
N ASN A 4 10.55 -10.03 22.42
CA ASN A 4 11.47 -11.14 22.66
C ASN A 4 11.99 -11.74 21.34
N ALA A 5 11.81 -11.05 20.24
CA ALA A 5 12.35 -11.47 18.96
C ALA A 5 13.86 -11.15 18.89
N ASP A 6 14.63 -12.05 18.29
CA ASP A 6 16.02 -11.83 17.97
C ASP A 6 16.17 -11.13 16.61
N ILE A 7 15.31 -11.51 15.64
CA ILE A 7 15.22 -10.89 14.31
C ILE A 7 13.76 -10.59 13.98
N ILE A 8 13.54 -9.52 13.26
CA ILE A 8 12.24 -9.13 12.71
C ILE A 8 12.43 -8.80 11.24
N PHE A 9 11.74 -9.53 10.37
CA PHE A 9 11.62 -9.23 8.96
C PHE A 9 10.28 -8.52 8.75
N TRP A 10 10.28 -7.40 8.06
CA TRP A 10 9.09 -6.62 7.72
C TRP A 10 9.25 -6.02 6.33
N VAL A 11 8.15 -5.76 5.65
CA VAL A 11 8.23 -5.31 4.25
C VAL A 11 8.73 -3.87 4.17
N GLY A 12 8.19 -3.00 5.01
CA GLY A 12 8.57 -1.59 5.03
C GLY A 12 7.41 -0.68 5.45
N GLU A 13 7.73 0.59 5.63
CA GLU A 13 6.79 1.60 6.15
C GLU A 13 5.58 1.80 5.24
N ASP A 14 5.72 1.61 3.93
CA ASP A 14 4.65 1.82 2.95
C ASP A 14 3.46 0.85 3.11
N ILE A 15 3.68 -0.35 3.65
CA ILE A 15 2.62 -1.32 3.95
C ILE A 15 2.37 -1.43 5.44
N GLU A 16 3.43 -1.43 6.24
CA GLU A 16 3.37 -1.78 7.65
C GLU A 16 3.70 -0.57 8.54
N SER A 17 3.22 0.63 8.16
CA SER A 17 3.43 1.88 8.91
C SER A 17 3.07 1.77 10.40
N PHE A 18 2.09 0.92 10.73
CA PHE A 18 1.68 0.64 12.12
C PHE A 18 2.78 -0.07 12.94
N LEU A 19 3.75 -0.73 12.28
CA LEU A 19 4.88 -1.40 12.96
C LEU A 19 6.01 -0.44 13.33
N GLU A 20 6.14 0.70 12.71
CA GLU A 20 7.25 1.64 12.93
C GLU A 20 7.44 1.98 14.41
N LYS A 21 6.38 2.43 15.08
CA LYS A 21 6.41 2.76 16.52
C LYS A 21 6.70 1.55 17.41
N PRO A 22 6.05 0.38 17.25
CA PRO A 22 6.38 -0.84 17.98
C PRO A 22 7.83 -1.30 17.76
N LEU A 23 8.34 -1.26 16.54
CA LEU A 23 9.72 -1.64 16.23
C LEU A 23 10.73 -0.73 16.91
N LYS A 24 10.46 0.58 16.96
CA LYS A 24 11.33 1.55 17.65
C LYS A 24 11.25 1.46 19.17
N SER A 25 10.07 1.20 19.73
CA SER A 25 9.84 1.28 21.19
C SER A 25 9.97 -0.07 21.92
N ILE A 26 9.46 -1.15 21.33
CA ILE A 26 9.33 -2.46 21.99
C ILE A 26 10.45 -3.42 21.56
N ALA A 27 10.76 -3.44 20.26
CA ALA A 27 11.76 -4.36 19.69
C ALA A 27 13.18 -3.80 19.73
N LYS A 28 13.62 -3.29 20.88
CA LYS A 28 14.91 -2.59 21.01
C LYS A 28 16.13 -3.47 20.76
N LYS A 29 16.03 -4.77 21.05
CA LYS A 29 17.14 -5.74 20.96
C LYS A 29 17.14 -6.51 19.64
N ALA A 30 15.99 -6.57 18.95
CA ALA A 30 15.87 -7.32 17.72
C ALA A 30 16.62 -6.64 16.57
N GLU A 31 17.30 -7.44 15.77
CA GLU A 31 17.72 -7.04 14.44
C GLU A 31 16.48 -6.80 13.57
N LYS A 32 16.43 -5.69 12.84
CA LYS A 32 15.29 -5.31 12.02
C LYS A 32 15.70 -5.23 10.57
N ILE A 33 15.15 -6.12 9.76
CA ILE A 33 15.46 -6.24 8.35
C ILE A 33 14.24 -5.74 7.58
N GLU A 34 14.41 -4.65 6.85
CA GLU A 34 13.40 -4.10 5.96
C GLU A 34 13.56 -4.73 4.58
N LEU A 35 12.59 -5.55 4.21
CA LEU A 35 12.68 -6.40 3.01
C LEU A 35 12.74 -5.59 1.72
N ILE A 36 12.08 -4.43 1.67
CA ILE A 36 12.11 -3.57 0.49
C ILE A 36 13.50 -2.99 0.23
N GLU A 37 14.36 -2.90 1.25
CA GLU A 37 15.71 -2.36 1.14
C GLU A 37 16.76 -3.41 0.74
N ILE A 38 16.38 -4.68 0.61
CA ILE A 38 17.28 -5.76 0.17
C ILE A 38 17.81 -5.46 -1.23
N LYS A 39 19.11 -5.67 -1.41
CA LYS A 39 19.77 -5.49 -2.70
C LYS A 39 19.41 -6.61 -3.68
N GLY A 40 19.27 -6.25 -4.95
CA GLY A 40 18.97 -7.22 -6.00
C GLY A 40 17.49 -7.48 -6.25
N LEU A 41 16.60 -6.78 -5.57
CA LEU A 41 15.18 -6.79 -5.86
C LEU A 41 14.86 -5.99 -7.12
N THR A 42 13.93 -6.51 -7.91
CA THR A 42 13.27 -5.75 -8.98
C THR A 42 12.13 -4.96 -8.35
N LYS A 43 12.28 -3.65 -8.22
CA LYS A 43 11.24 -2.76 -7.68
C LYS A 43 10.51 -2.08 -8.83
N LEU A 44 9.20 -2.16 -8.85
CA LEU A 44 8.34 -1.49 -9.83
C LEU A 44 7.87 -0.16 -9.27
N LYS A 45 7.87 0.88 -10.11
CA LYS A 45 7.27 2.16 -9.73
C LYS A 45 5.75 2.06 -9.70
N PHE A 46 5.13 2.86 -8.86
CA PHE A 46 3.69 3.04 -8.92
C PHE A 46 3.24 3.51 -10.30
N ARG A 47 2.06 3.08 -10.72
CA ARG A 47 1.47 3.56 -11.97
C ARG A 47 1.02 5.00 -11.80
N GLU A 48 1.46 5.87 -12.69
CA GLU A 48 1.10 7.30 -12.66
C GLU A 48 -0.37 7.56 -13.06
N ARG A 49 -1.04 6.58 -13.68
CA ARG A 49 -2.42 6.72 -14.15
C ARG A 49 -3.30 5.59 -13.61
N ASN A 50 -4.45 5.97 -13.10
CA ASN A 50 -5.52 5.03 -12.82
C ASN A 50 -6.14 4.58 -14.16
N ILE A 51 -5.83 3.35 -14.60
CA ILE A 51 -6.37 2.77 -15.85
C ILE A 51 -7.88 2.51 -15.78
N PHE A 52 -8.49 2.65 -14.60
CA PHE A 52 -9.93 2.47 -14.35
C PHE A 52 -10.68 3.80 -14.28
N GLU A 53 -10.03 4.94 -14.45
CA GLU A 53 -10.73 6.18 -14.74
C GLU A 53 -11.32 6.04 -16.15
N GLY A 54 -12.56 5.56 -16.18
CA GLY A 54 -13.35 5.48 -17.40
C GLY A 54 -13.44 6.86 -18.03
N HIS A 55 -13.37 6.89 -19.35
CA HIS A 55 -13.68 8.07 -20.14
C HIS A 55 -15.15 8.47 -19.89
N ASP A 56 -15.39 9.28 -18.88
CA ASP A 56 -16.61 10.07 -18.78
C ASP A 56 -16.48 11.28 -19.73
N ASP A 57 -16.27 10.97 -21.01
CA ASP A 57 -16.43 11.94 -22.09
C ASP A 57 -17.94 12.02 -22.42
N HIS A 58 -18.70 12.59 -21.50
CA HIS A 58 -20.03 13.09 -21.80
C HIS A 58 -19.88 14.50 -22.37
N GLY A 59 -19.51 14.57 -23.64
CA GLY A 59 -19.66 15.74 -24.45
C GLY A 59 -21.16 16.12 -24.51
N HIS A 60 -21.61 16.99 -23.60
CA HIS A 60 -22.86 17.70 -23.78
C HIS A 60 -22.66 18.67 -24.94
N LYS A 61 -23.20 18.29 -26.09
CA LYS A 61 -23.55 19.24 -27.15
C LYS A 61 -24.59 20.18 -26.59
N GLU A 62 -24.23 21.45 -26.53
CA GLU A 62 -25.20 22.54 -26.36
C GLU A 62 -26.04 22.58 -27.63
N ASP A 63 -27.26 22.06 -27.56
CA ASP A 63 -28.29 22.33 -28.53
C ASP A 63 -29.02 23.60 -28.10
N ASP A 64 -28.81 24.65 -28.88
CA ASP A 64 -29.60 25.90 -28.89
C ASP A 64 -31.08 25.58 -29.04
N HIS A 65 -31.89 25.98 -28.07
CA HIS A 65 -33.31 26.20 -28.27
C HIS A 65 -33.71 27.56 -27.71
N ASP A 66 -33.81 28.49 -28.68
CA ASP A 66 -34.53 29.77 -28.56
C ASP A 66 -36.01 29.54 -28.24
N ASP A 67 -36.49 30.51 -27.47
CA ASP A 67 -37.85 31.08 -27.54
C ASP A 67 -39.02 30.28 -26.92
N HIS A 68 -39.49 30.74 -25.75
CA HIS A 68 -40.90 31.04 -25.57
C HIS A 68 -41.20 31.90 -24.31
N ALA A 69 -42.01 32.87 -24.61
CA ALA A 69 -42.53 33.98 -23.85
C ALA A 69 -43.28 33.68 -22.54
N LYS A 70 -43.14 34.62 -21.60
CA LYS A 70 -44.13 35.19 -20.64
C LYS A 70 -45.28 34.33 -20.13
N LYS A 71 -45.33 34.18 -18.80
CA LYS A 71 -46.52 34.56 -18.03
C LYS A 71 -46.13 34.85 -16.57
N GLU A 72 -46.59 36.02 -16.14
CA GLU A 72 -46.61 36.48 -14.75
C GLU A 72 -47.73 35.70 -14.02
N ASP A 73 -47.43 35.24 -12.80
CA ASP A 73 -48.44 35.10 -11.76
C ASP A 73 -47.76 35.19 -10.38
N ASP A 74 -48.26 36.17 -9.62
CA ASP A 74 -48.00 36.45 -8.22
C ASP A 74 -48.37 35.26 -7.34
N HIS A 75 -47.53 34.90 -6.40
CA HIS A 75 -47.97 34.32 -5.11
C HIS A 75 -46.99 34.62 -3.96
N ASP A 76 -47.55 35.26 -3.02
CA ASP A 76 -47.31 35.61 -1.63
C ASP A 76 -46.25 34.76 -0.85
N ASP A 77 -45.38 35.53 -0.22
CA ASP A 77 -44.95 35.59 1.18
C ASP A 77 -45.28 34.37 2.06
N HIS A 78 -44.25 33.57 2.35
CA HIS A 78 -44.10 32.86 3.61
C HIS A 78 -42.65 32.88 4.06
N GLY A 79 -42.38 33.78 5.04
CA GLY A 79 -41.17 33.78 5.82
C GLY A 79 -41.05 32.49 6.64
N HIS A 80 -39.95 31.79 6.47
CA HIS A 80 -39.43 30.82 7.44
C HIS A 80 -37.99 31.25 7.81
N ASP A 81 -37.90 31.85 8.99
CA ASP A 81 -36.69 31.92 9.77
C ASP A 81 -36.34 30.51 10.21
N ASP A 82 -35.41 29.88 9.54
CA ASP A 82 -34.67 28.73 10.06
C ASP A 82 -33.20 29.09 10.14
N GLU A 83 -32.76 29.35 11.37
CA GLU A 83 -31.38 29.45 11.74
C GLU A 83 -30.68 28.08 11.47
N HIS A 84 -30.15 27.90 10.29
CA HIS A 84 -29.21 26.82 10.06
C HIS A 84 -27.87 27.17 10.73
N LYS A 85 -27.67 26.57 11.90
CA LYS A 85 -26.34 26.41 12.46
C LYS A 85 -25.49 25.69 11.43
N GLU A 86 -24.48 26.37 10.96
CA GLU A 86 -23.38 25.77 10.20
C GLU A 86 -22.64 24.81 11.14
N ASP A 87 -23.05 23.53 11.11
CA ASP A 87 -22.20 22.47 11.62
C ASP A 87 -21.00 22.39 10.67
N GLY A 88 -19.86 22.86 11.19
CA GLY A 88 -18.60 22.75 10.48
C GLY A 88 -18.33 21.30 10.13
N HIS A 89 -18.40 21.00 8.84
CA HIS A 89 -17.83 19.78 8.32
C HIS A 89 -16.32 19.90 8.54
N ASP A 90 -15.83 19.23 9.58
CA ASP A 90 -14.42 18.94 9.73
C ASP A 90 -13.98 18.24 8.45
N ASP A 91 -13.34 19.01 7.60
CA ASP A 91 -12.57 18.52 6.47
C ASP A 91 -11.48 17.60 7.05
N HIS A 92 -11.82 16.31 7.13
CA HIS A 92 -10.83 15.28 7.39
C HIS A 92 -9.88 15.29 6.19
N GLY A 93 -8.93 16.23 6.25
CA GLY A 93 -7.79 16.23 5.35
C GLY A 93 -7.20 14.83 5.38
N HIS A 94 -7.45 14.05 4.34
CA HIS A 94 -6.67 12.88 4.05
C HIS A 94 -5.25 13.40 3.84
N GLU A 95 -4.46 13.43 4.93
CA GLU A 95 -3.03 13.52 4.82
C GLU A 95 -2.65 12.40 3.87
N GLY A 96 -2.38 12.78 2.61
CA GLY A 96 -1.92 11.84 1.60
C GLY A 96 -0.68 11.20 2.17
N HIS A 97 -0.79 9.96 2.61
CA HIS A 97 0.37 9.16 2.93
C HIS A 97 1.26 9.24 1.70
N ALA A 98 2.44 9.84 1.86
CA ALA A 98 3.43 9.87 0.79
C ALA A 98 3.77 8.41 0.49
N HIS A 99 3.07 7.84 -0.50
CA HIS A 99 3.42 6.52 -1.00
C HIS A 99 4.86 6.57 -1.46
N GLY A 100 5.66 5.57 -1.09
CA GLY A 100 7.02 5.44 -1.56
C GLY A 100 7.10 5.47 -3.10
N GLU A 101 8.29 5.65 -3.64
CA GLU A 101 8.50 5.70 -5.10
C GLU A 101 8.14 4.38 -5.80
N TYR A 102 8.17 3.26 -5.06
CA TYR A 102 8.04 1.90 -5.58
C TYR A 102 6.86 1.16 -4.95
N ASP A 103 6.26 0.27 -5.74
CA ASP A 103 5.23 -0.66 -5.28
C ASP A 103 5.85 -1.63 -4.25
N PRO A 104 5.37 -1.63 -3.01
CA PRO A 104 5.94 -2.43 -1.94
C PRO A 104 5.56 -3.92 -2.00
N HIS A 105 4.72 -4.36 -2.94
CA HIS A 105 4.31 -5.76 -3.11
C HIS A 105 5.41 -6.63 -3.75
N ILE A 106 6.65 -6.41 -3.34
CA ILE A 106 7.86 -7.01 -3.89
C ILE A 106 7.87 -8.54 -3.90
N TRP A 107 7.19 -9.17 -2.95
CA TRP A 107 7.13 -10.64 -2.81
C TRP A 107 6.24 -11.33 -3.84
N LEU A 108 5.42 -10.59 -4.59
CA LEU A 108 4.58 -11.14 -5.65
C LEU A 108 5.40 -11.59 -6.86
N ASP A 109 6.61 -11.06 -7.03
CA ASP A 109 7.58 -11.55 -8.01
C ASP A 109 8.33 -12.76 -7.44
N PRO A 110 8.23 -13.97 -8.03
CA PRO A 110 8.93 -15.15 -7.56
C PRO A 110 10.46 -15.01 -7.56
N MET A 111 11.03 -14.19 -8.44
CA MET A 111 12.47 -13.92 -8.45
C MET A 111 12.87 -13.07 -7.25
N ASN A 112 12.09 -12.03 -6.92
CA ASN A 112 12.25 -11.27 -5.70
C ASN A 112 12.11 -12.16 -4.47
N SER A 113 11.11 -13.04 -4.46
CA SER A 113 10.90 -13.98 -3.34
C SER A 113 12.11 -14.86 -3.09
N LYS A 114 12.84 -15.28 -4.12
CA LYS A 114 14.10 -16.03 -3.96
C LYS A 114 15.20 -15.18 -3.33
N VAL A 115 15.34 -13.91 -3.75
CA VAL A 115 16.29 -12.97 -3.16
C VAL A 115 15.98 -12.75 -1.69
N ILE A 116 14.71 -12.47 -1.37
CA ILE A 116 14.23 -12.27 0.00
C ILE A 116 14.54 -13.49 0.88
N LEU A 117 14.20 -14.70 0.39
CA LEU A 117 14.46 -15.93 1.15
C LEU A 117 15.96 -16.19 1.38
N SER A 118 16.80 -15.80 0.42
CA SER A 118 18.27 -15.93 0.59
C SER A 118 18.77 -15.01 1.70
N GLU A 119 18.39 -13.75 1.68
CA GLU A 119 18.74 -12.76 2.70
C GLU A 119 18.22 -13.17 4.09
N MET A 120 16.96 -13.60 4.16
CA MET A 120 16.40 -14.10 5.42
C MET A 120 17.20 -15.30 5.97
N ALA A 121 17.64 -16.23 5.09
CA ALA A 121 18.42 -17.38 5.50
C ALA A 121 19.82 -16.97 6.01
N GLU A 122 20.46 -15.98 5.41
CA GLU A 122 21.75 -15.44 5.84
C GLU A 122 21.64 -14.87 7.26
N HIS A 123 20.70 -13.99 7.52
CA HIS A 123 20.48 -13.42 8.86
C HIS A 123 20.13 -14.49 9.90
N LEU A 124 19.32 -15.49 9.55
CA LEU A 124 19.00 -16.61 10.44
C LEU A 124 20.25 -17.44 10.77
N ILE A 125 21.13 -17.68 9.81
CA ILE A 125 22.39 -18.41 10.02
C ILE A 125 23.34 -17.61 10.91
N GLU A 126 23.46 -16.30 10.70
CA GLU A 126 24.30 -15.43 11.52
C GLU A 126 23.86 -15.43 12.98
N ASN A 127 22.55 -15.43 13.22
CA ASN A 127 21.98 -15.45 14.57
C ASN A 127 22.00 -16.82 15.24
N ASP A 128 21.87 -17.89 14.45
CA ASP A 128 21.82 -19.28 14.96
C ASP A 128 22.63 -20.24 14.09
N GLN A 129 23.94 -20.12 14.19
CA GLN A 129 24.90 -20.96 13.47
C GLN A 129 24.74 -22.47 13.73
N LYS A 130 24.18 -22.86 14.88
CA LYS A 130 23.96 -24.27 15.21
C LYS A 130 22.99 -24.95 14.26
N ASN A 131 22.05 -24.19 13.68
CA ASN A 131 21.06 -24.67 12.76
C ASN A 131 21.38 -24.33 11.29
N GLU A 132 22.55 -23.86 10.95
CA GLU A 132 22.99 -23.45 9.60
C GLU A 132 22.60 -24.48 8.53
N ALA A 133 22.94 -25.76 8.76
CA ALA A 133 22.65 -26.83 7.79
C ALA A 133 21.14 -26.96 7.50
N LYS A 134 20.31 -26.73 8.52
CA LYS A 134 18.85 -26.78 8.41
C LYS A 134 18.32 -25.60 7.63
N TYR A 135 18.82 -24.39 7.90
CA TYR A 135 18.43 -23.18 7.15
C TYR A 135 18.80 -23.30 5.68
N LYS A 136 20.02 -23.76 5.36
CA LYS A 136 20.45 -24.02 3.97
C LYS A 136 19.60 -25.07 3.26
N ALA A 137 19.21 -26.14 3.94
CA ALA A 137 18.35 -27.16 3.38
C ALA A 137 16.93 -26.63 3.10
N ASN A 138 16.38 -25.84 4.02
CA ASN A 138 15.08 -25.22 3.87
C ASN A 138 15.08 -24.19 2.72
N LEU A 139 16.12 -23.35 2.63
CA LEU A 139 16.29 -22.40 1.53
C LEU A 139 16.30 -23.10 0.17
N LYS A 140 17.13 -24.15 0.04
CA LYS A 140 17.18 -24.95 -1.21
C LYS A 140 15.82 -25.51 -1.58
N LYS A 141 15.06 -26.02 -0.60
CA LYS A 141 13.72 -26.53 -0.83
C LYS A 141 12.78 -25.43 -1.28
N ALA A 142 12.76 -24.29 -0.59
CA ALA A 142 11.90 -23.17 -0.92
C ALA A 142 12.17 -22.60 -2.33
N HIS A 143 13.45 -22.48 -2.73
CA HIS A 143 13.81 -22.09 -4.10
C HIS A 143 13.29 -23.06 -5.13
N LYS A 144 13.41 -24.39 -4.87
CA LYS A 144 12.88 -25.40 -5.77
C LYS A 144 11.35 -25.32 -5.89
N ASP A 145 10.66 -25.11 -4.79
CA ASP A 145 9.20 -25.01 -4.77
C ASP A 145 8.73 -23.76 -5.57
N LEU A 146 9.45 -22.64 -5.48
CA LEU A 146 9.22 -21.44 -6.30
C LEU A 146 9.47 -21.73 -7.80
N ASP A 147 10.54 -22.45 -8.15
CA ASP A 147 10.82 -22.83 -9.55
C ASP A 147 9.69 -23.69 -10.13
N LEU A 148 9.16 -24.61 -9.35
CA LEU A 148 8.03 -25.45 -9.77
C LEU A 148 6.76 -24.61 -9.96
N SER A 149 6.53 -23.62 -9.12
CA SER A 149 5.40 -22.69 -9.27
C SER A 149 5.46 -21.93 -10.59
N LEU A 150 6.65 -21.47 -10.99
CA LEU A 150 6.86 -20.74 -12.24
C LEU A 150 6.61 -21.60 -13.51
N ILE A 151 6.82 -22.90 -13.43
CA ILE A 151 6.60 -23.82 -14.58
C ILE A 151 5.10 -24.03 -14.83
N HIS A 152 4.27 -23.84 -13.83
CA HIS A 152 2.81 -24.10 -13.91
C HIS A 152 1.98 -22.85 -14.24
N ILE A 153 2.63 -21.71 -14.40
CA ILE A 153 2.00 -20.45 -14.85
C ILE A 153 2.14 -20.33 -16.37
#